data_1b2ad2e94dc04409a5307f57a2eb7589
#
_entry.id   1b2ad2e94dc04409a5307f57a2eb7589
#
_cell.length_a   1.000
_cell.length_b   1.000
_cell.length_c   1.000
_cell.angle_alpha   90.00
_cell.angle_beta   90.00
_cell.angle_gamma   90.00
#
_symmetry.space_group_name_H-M   'P 1'
#
loop_
_entity.id
_entity.type
_entity.pdbx_description
1 polymer ?
#
loop_
_entity_poly.entity_id
_entity_poly.type
_entity_poly.pdbx_seq_one_letter_code
_entity_poly.pdbx_strand_id
1 'polypeptide(L)' 'MSYTKYRDTSYQWRWRYQANGRIIAVSSEAYVNEADCDRSITIMKGSANVPVYRE' A
#
# COMPACT_ATOMS: atom_id res chain seq x y z
N MET A 1 -9.09 -7.14 7.71
CA MET A 1 -7.82 -6.48 7.34
C MET A 1 -7.54 -6.76 5.89
N SER A 2 -7.33 -5.72 5.11
CA SER A 2 -7.15 -5.89 3.66
C SER A 2 -6.40 -4.73 3.05
N TYR A 3 -5.80 -5.01 1.89
CA TYR A 3 -5.31 -3.98 0.98
C TYR A 3 -6.36 -3.78 -0.11
N THR A 4 -6.62 -2.52 -0.44
CA THR A 4 -7.50 -2.16 -1.55
C THR A 4 -6.72 -1.36 -2.55
N LYS A 5 -6.72 -1.80 -3.81
CA LYS A 5 -6.13 -1.03 -4.91
C LYS A 5 -7.21 -0.15 -5.51
N TYR A 6 -6.84 1.06 -5.86
CA TYR A 6 -7.77 1.97 -6.51
C TYR A 6 -7.02 2.90 -7.44
N ARG A 7 -7.73 3.48 -8.39
CA ARG A 7 -7.17 4.51 -9.27
C ARG A 7 -7.49 5.88 -8.70
N ASP A 8 -6.50 6.75 -8.71
CA ASP A 8 -6.68 8.12 -8.26
C ASP A 8 -7.20 9.00 -9.42
N THR A 9 -7.32 10.30 -9.18
CA THR A 9 -7.84 11.23 -10.17
C THR A 9 -6.94 11.37 -11.39
N SER A 10 -5.68 10.95 -11.30
CA SER A 10 -4.73 10.95 -12.42
C SER A 10 -4.66 9.59 -13.11
N TYR A 11 -5.61 8.68 -12.82
CA TYR A 11 -5.65 7.31 -13.37
C TYR A 11 -4.42 6.49 -13.05
N GLN A 12 -3.78 6.78 -11.93
CA GLN A 12 -2.65 6.01 -11.44
C GLN A 12 -3.10 5.11 -10.30
N TRP A 13 -2.41 3.99 -10.12
CA TRP A 13 -2.76 3.02 -9.10
C TRP A 13 -2.19 3.41 -7.76
N ARG A 14 -3.04 3.28 -6.72
CA ARG A 14 -2.63 3.45 -5.32
C ARG A 14 -3.24 2.32 -4.51
N TRP A 15 -2.73 2.12 -3.31
CA TRP A 15 -3.32 1.16 -2.39
C TRP A 15 -3.52 1.78 -1.02
N ARG A 16 -4.47 1.20 -0.30
CA ARG A 16 -4.66 1.52 1.11
C ARG A 16 -4.80 0.23 1.89
N TYR A 17 -4.35 0.23 3.15
CA TYR A 17 -4.47 -0.88 4.07
C TYR A 17 -5.51 -0.51 5.11
N GLN A 18 -6.50 -1.38 5.29
CA GLN A 18 -7.61 -1.15 6.19
C GLN A 18 -7.67 -2.24 7.24
N ALA A 19 -7.97 -1.86 8.48
CA ALA A 19 -8.16 -2.78 9.59
C ALA A 19 -9.25 -2.21 10.51
N ASN A 20 -10.21 -3.05 10.88
CA ASN A 20 -11.28 -2.68 11.81
C ASN A 20 -12.04 -1.43 11.37
N GLY A 21 -12.30 -1.31 10.08
CA GLY A 21 -13.05 -0.19 9.52
C GLY A 21 -12.27 1.11 9.40
N ARG A 22 -10.96 1.07 9.63
CA ARG A 22 -10.10 2.25 9.55
C ARG A 22 -9.04 2.08 8.48
N ILE A 23 -8.67 3.20 7.85
CA ILE A 23 -7.51 3.23 6.96
C ILE A 23 -6.29 3.42 7.84
N ILE A 24 -5.39 2.44 7.84
CA ILE A 24 -4.19 2.45 8.66
C ILE A 24 -2.99 3.00 7.89
N ALA A 25 -2.92 2.70 6.60
CA ALA A 25 -1.79 3.12 5.76
C ALA A 25 -2.25 3.28 4.32
N VAL A 26 -1.53 4.11 3.59
CA VAL A 26 -1.75 4.32 2.16
C VAL A 26 -0.40 4.30 1.45
N SER A 27 -0.40 4.02 0.14
CA SER A 27 0.83 4.11 -0.64
C SER A 27 1.26 5.57 -0.74
N SER A 28 2.56 5.81 -0.58
CA SER A 28 3.12 7.15 -0.74
C SER A 28 3.28 7.51 -2.22
N GLU A 29 3.33 6.51 -3.09
CA GLU A 29 3.52 6.70 -4.52
C GLU A 29 2.26 6.32 -5.28
N ALA A 30 2.10 6.93 -6.45
CA ALA A 30 1.14 6.52 -7.44
C ALA A 30 1.86 5.73 -8.51
N TYR A 31 1.30 4.60 -8.92
CA TYR A 31 1.91 3.68 -9.86
C TYR A 31 1.17 3.72 -11.19
N VAL A 32 1.92 3.89 -12.28
CA VAL A 32 1.34 3.89 -13.63
C VAL A 32 0.83 2.49 -13.96
N ASN A 33 1.59 1.47 -13.59
CA ASN A 33 1.26 0.07 -13.87
C ASN A 33 0.70 -0.61 -12.63
N GLU A 34 -0.38 -1.36 -12.80
CA GLU A 34 -0.97 -2.11 -11.69
C GLU A 34 0.01 -3.12 -11.12
N ALA A 35 0.85 -3.73 -11.97
CA ALA A 35 1.85 -4.70 -11.52
C ALA A 35 2.84 -4.08 -10.51
N ASP A 36 3.20 -2.82 -10.68
CA ASP A 36 4.09 -2.14 -9.75
C ASP A 36 3.39 -1.88 -8.41
N CYS A 37 2.11 -1.54 -8.45
CA CYS A 37 1.29 -1.40 -7.25
C CYS A 37 1.22 -2.75 -6.50
N ASP A 38 0.97 -3.84 -7.22
CA ASP A 38 0.93 -5.18 -6.63
C ASP A 38 2.26 -5.54 -5.98
N ARG A 39 3.38 -5.19 -6.62
CA ARG A 39 4.70 -5.44 -6.07
C ARG A 39 4.91 -4.68 -4.77
N SER A 40 4.47 -3.43 -4.70
CA SER A 40 4.61 -2.64 -3.48
C SER A 40 3.80 -3.25 -2.34
N ILE A 41 2.59 -3.75 -2.61
CA ILE A 41 1.77 -4.45 -1.62
C ILE A 41 2.51 -5.70 -1.13
N THR A 42 3.10 -6.48 -2.04
CA THR A 42 3.84 -7.68 -1.68
C THR A 42 5.00 -7.35 -0.74
N ILE A 43 5.72 -6.27 -1.02
CA ILE A 43 6.82 -5.81 -0.15
C ILE A 43 6.27 -5.46 1.24
N MET A 44 5.16 -4.75 1.31
CA MET A 44 4.55 -4.37 2.58
C MET A 44 4.10 -5.59 3.37
N LYS A 45 3.51 -6.58 2.69
CA LYS A 45 3.07 -7.82 3.35
C LYS A 45 4.24 -8.61 3.92
N GLY A 46 5.41 -8.52 3.30
CA GLY A 46 6.62 -9.18 3.76
C GLY A 46 7.39 -8.43 4.83
N SER A 47 6.91 -7.27 5.27
CA SER A 47 7.67 -6.40 6.18
C SER A 47 7.47 -6.67 7.66
N ALA A 48 6.74 -7.72 8.02
CA ALA A 48 6.38 -7.98 9.42
C ALA A 48 7.59 -8.12 10.35
N ASN A 49 8.71 -8.63 9.83
CA ASN A 49 9.92 -8.89 10.61
C ASN A 49 11.01 -7.84 10.39
N VAL A 50 10.66 -6.74 9.74
CA VAL A 50 11.62 -5.65 9.52
C VAL A 50 11.77 -4.85 10.82
N PRO A 51 13.02 -4.49 11.21
CA PRO A 51 13.22 -3.76 12.46
C PRO A 51 12.61 -2.35 12.40
N VAL A 52 12.28 -1.85 13.59
CA VAL A 52 11.77 -0.49 13.77
C VAL A 52 12.86 0.33 14.44
N TYR A 53 13.22 1.45 13.85
CA TYR A 53 14.19 2.36 14.42
C TYR A 53 13.50 3.64 14.86
N ARG A 54 14.01 4.21 15.96
CA ARG A 54 13.53 5.49 16.46
C ARG A 54 14.61 6.54 16.21
N GLU A 55 14.22 7.60 15.55
CA GLU A 55 15.11 8.74 15.33
C GLU A 55 15.04 9.76 16.46
#